data_2496d3e7e1e20b82a0bdfaf099c9962a
#
_entry.id   2496d3e7e1e20b82a0bdfaf099c9962a
#
_cell.length_a   1.000
_cell.length_b   1.000
_cell.length_c   1.000
_cell.angle_alpha   90.00
_cell.angle_beta   90.00
_cell.angle_gamma   90.00
#
_symmetry.space_group_name_H-M   'P 1'
#
loop_
_entity.id
_entity.type
_entity.pdbx_description
1 polymer ?
#
loop_
_entity_poly.entity_id
_entity_poly.type
_entity_poly.pdbx_seq_one_letter_code
_entity_poly.pdbx_strand_id
1 'polypeptide(L)'
;MADVRLPQPVSSGDLILDRRFEWARESFAAGDATAVSDLLADVVQTAPRFAPAWFLLAEARETLGDRAGAIDAFRQALGADEHDRQGAAVRLARLGALPPVAMPVAYIRSLFDGYAPGFEDSLVGRLGYRGPELLMTALARVDALNTFDSVLDLGCGTGLAGTAKRGTCISSWK
;
A
#
# COMPACT_ATOMS: atom_id res chain seq x y z
N MET A 1 12.12 -22.93 -1.61
CA MET A 1 11.96 -22.02 -0.47
C MET A 1 12.03 -20.61 -1.04
N ALA A 2 10.92 -19.91 -1.13
CA ALA A 2 10.91 -18.51 -1.55
C ALA A 2 11.52 -17.68 -0.43
N ASP A 3 12.58 -16.95 -0.77
CA ASP A 3 13.22 -15.97 0.13
C ASP A 3 12.20 -14.86 0.43
N VAL A 4 11.58 -14.93 1.59
CA VAL A 4 10.69 -13.87 2.09
C VAL A 4 11.60 -12.70 2.50
N ARG A 5 12.02 -11.90 1.52
CA ARG A 5 12.66 -10.63 1.83
C ARG A 5 11.63 -9.73 2.49
N LEU A 6 11.83 -9.51 3.79
CA LEU A 6 11.13 -8.44 4.50
C LEU A 6 11.28 -7.14 3.69
N PRO A 7 10.24 -6.30 3.59
CA PRO A 7 10.36 -5.03 2.91
C PRO A 7 11.52 -4.26 3.52
N GLN A 8 12.50 -3.90 2.69
CA GLN A 8 13.65 -3.12 3.15
C GLN A 8 13.12 -1.78 3.66
N PRO A 9 13.55 -1.33 4.83
CA PRO A 9 13.16 -0.02 5.32
C PRO A 9 13.54 1.02 4.26
N VAL A 10 12.59 1.88 3.96
CA VAL A 10 12.80 2.98 3.03
C VAL A 10 13.75 3.96 3.68
N SER A 11 15.00 4.02 3.22
CA SER A 11 16.05 4.85 3.79
C SER A 11 16.79 5.60 2.69
N SER A 12 17.13 6.85 2.97
CA SER A 12 18.03 7.67 2.15
C SER A 12 19.51 7.27 2.29
N GLY A 13 19.84 6.48 3.31
CA GLY A 13 21.22 6.19 3.76
C GLY A 13 21.75 7.19 4.79
N ASP A 14 20.97 8.20 5.15
CA ASP A 14 21.29 9.20 6.17
C ASP A 14 20.15 9.29 7.20
N LEU A 15 20.46 9.01 8.47
CA LEU A 15 19.47 8.99 9.55
C LEU A 15 18.81 10.36 9.81
N ILE A 16 19.50 11.45 9.51
CA ILE A 16 18.94 12.80 9.69
C ILE A 16 17.90 13.05 8.60
N LEU A 17 18.20 12.69 7.36
CA LEU A 17 17.27 12.83 6.24
C LEU A 17 16.08 11.89 6.39
N ASP A 18 16.31 10.67 6.86
CA ASP A 18 15.24 9.70 7.14
C ASP A 18 14.27 10.24 8.20
N ARG A 19 14.80 10.83 9.29
CA ARG A 19 13.97 11.46 10.32
C ARG A 19 13.19 12.66 9.80
N ARG A 20 13.81 13.51 8.95
CA ARG A 20 13.08 14.63 8.30
C ARG A 20 11.97 14.13 7.39
N PHE A 21 12.22 13.05 6.67
CA PHE A 21 11.21 12.41 5.83
C PHE A 21 10.03 11.88 6.66
N GLU A 22 10.29 11.21 7.80
CA GLU A 22 9.20 10.76 8.69
C GLU A 22 8.38 11.93 9.24
N TRP A 23 8.99 13.04 9.64
CA TRP A 23 8.27 14.24 10.05
C TRP A 23 7.42 14.81 8.90
N ALA A 24 7.95 14.81 7.68
CA ALA A 24 7.16 15.23 6.53
C ALA A 24 5.95 14.32 6.29
N ARG A 25 6.10 12.99 6.48
CA ARG A 25 4.97 12.05 6.40
C ARG A 25 3.89 12.32 7.44
N GLU A 26 4.30 12.57 8.69
CA GLU A 26 3.39 12.94 9.78
C GLU A 26 2.67 14.27 9.47
N SER A 27 3.40 15.28 9.00
CA SER A 27 2.82 16.57 8.59
C SER A 27 1.83 16.41 7.44
N PHE A 28 2.13 15.56 6.46
CA PHE A 28 1.23 15.27 5.35
C PHE A 28 -0.06 14.61 5.84
N ALA A 29 0.05 13.64 6.75
CA ALA A 29 -1.11 12.99 7.36
C ALA A 29 -1.97 13.96 8.19
N ALA A 30 -1.35 15.01 8.77
CA ALA A 30 -2.04 16.10 9.46
C ALA A 30 -2.63 17.15 8.50
N GLY A 31 -2.39 17.05 7.20
CA GLY A 31 -2.88 17.96 6.17
C GLY A 31 -2.04 19.21 5.95
N ASP A 32 -0.84 19.31 6.54
CA ASP A 32 0.08 20.44 6.37
C ASP A 32 1.03 20.23 5.18
N ALA A 33 0.49 20.42 3.97
CA ALA A 33 1.25 20.28 2.74
C ALA A 33 2.37 21.34 2.60
N THR A 34 2.23 22.50 3.25
CA THR A 34 3.26 23.56 3.22
C THR A 34 4.49 23.12 3.99
N ALA A 35 4.32 22.65 5.23
CA ALA A 35 5.42 22.12 6.03
C ALA A 35 6.14 20.96 5.32
N VAL A 36 5.40 20.07 4.64
CA VAL A 36 5.97 18.99 3.84
C VAL A 36 6.86 19.52 2.73
N SER A 37 6.38 20.51 1.98
CA SER A 37 7.16 21.11 0.87
C SER A 37 8.47 21.72 1.36
N ASP A 38 8.43 22.42 2.48
CA ASP A 38 9.61 23.07 3.07
C ASP A 38 10.60 22.03 3.63
N LEU A 39 10.12 21.02 4.37
CA LEU A 39 10.95 19.97 4.93
C LEU A 39 11.66 19.13 3.85
N LEU A 40 10.96 18.83 2.77
CA LEU A 40 11.47 17.93 1.73
C LEU A 40 12.33 18.65 0.69
N ALA A 41 12.23 19.95 0.54
CA ALA A 41 13.06 20.70 -0.40
C ALA A 41 14.56 20.45 -0.18
N ASP A 42 15.02 20.49 1.08
CA ASP A 42 16.42 20.22 1.44
C ASP A 42 16.76 18.72 1.33
N VAL A 43 15.80 17.84 1.71
CA VAL A 43 16.01 16.38 1.69
C VAL A 43 16.30 15.91 0.27
N VAL A 44 15.51 16.35 -0.72
CA VAL A 44 15.66 15.91 -2.11
C VAL A 44 16.90 16.49 -2.79
N GLN A 45 17.39 17.64 -2.33
CA GLN A 45 18.64 18.20 -2.82
C GLN A 45 19.86 17.42 -2.30
N THR A 46 19.81 17.00 -1.03
CA THR A 46 20.91 16.28 -0.38
C THR A 46 20.91 14.80 -0.78
N ALA A 47 19.74 14.20 -0.95
CA ALA A 47 19.56 12.80 -1.35
C ALA A 47 18.71 12.69 -2.64
N PRO A 48 19.24 13.06 -3.81
CA PRO A 48 18.46 13.11 -5.05
C PRO A 48 17.97 11.75 -5.55
N ARG A 49 18.52 10.64 -5.03
CA ARG A 49 18.07 9.28 -5.34
C ARG A 49 17.02 8.73 -4.37
N PHE A 50 16.59 9.52 -3.41
CA PHE A 50 15.57 9.12 -2.44
C PHE A 50 14.16 9.32 -3.04
N ALA A 51 13.72 8.38 -3.88
CA ALA A 51 12.46 8.43 -4.61
C ALA A 51 11.23 8.72 -3.72
N PRO A 52 11.08 8.14 -2.50
CA PRO A 52 9.94 8.43 -1.63
C PRO A 52 9.84 9.90 -1.21
N ALA A 53 10.96 10.58 -1.00
CA ALA A 53 10.92 12.00 -0.66
C ALA A 53 10.45 12.86 -1.84
N TRP A 54 10.92 12.56 -3.05
CA TRP A 54 10.43 13.21 -4.26
C TRP A 54 8.95 12.98 -4.48
N PHE A 55 8.48 11.74 -4.25
CA PHE A 55 7.08 11.39 -4.42
C PHE A 55 6.19 12.17 -3.44
N LEU A 56 6.54 12.19 -2.14
CA LEU A 56 5.78 12.91 -1.12
C LEU A 56 5.80 14.43 -1.35
N LEU A 57 6.95 14.99 -1.79
CA LEU A 57 7.05 16.40 -2.20
C LEU A 57 6.09 16.71 -3.37
N ALA A 58 5.99 15.78 -4.34
CA ALA A 58 5.07 15.94 -5.45
C ALA A 58 3.61 15.94 -5.00
N GLU A 59 3.22 15.06 -4.08
CA GLU A 59 1.87 15.03 -3.51
C GLU A 59 1.54 16.32 -2.73
N ALA A 60 2.49 16.83 -1.96
CA ALA A 60 2.33 18.09 -1.24
C ALA A 60 2.13 19.26 -2.22
N ARG A 61 2.95 19.37 -3.27
CA ARG A 61 2.81 20.39 -4.30
C ARG A 61 1.49 20.28 -5.06
N GLU A 62 1.04 19.07 -5.38
CA GLU A 62 -0.28 18.84 -5.98
C GLU A 62 -1.40 19.34 -5.07
N THR A 63 -1.32 19.08 -3.76
CA THR A 63 -2.28 19.56 -2.76
C THR A 63 -2.29 21.10 -2.67
N LEU A 64 -1.13 21.73 -2.79
CA LEU A 64 -0.98 23.20 -2.81
C LEU A 64 -1.39 23.84 -4.15
N GLY A 65 -1.76 23.05 -5.17
CA GLY A 65 -2.13 23.53 -6.50
C GLY A 65 -0.94 23.84 -7.41
N ASP A 66 0.29 23.61 -6.98
CA ASP A 66 1.49 23.72 -7.82
C ASP A 66 1.63 22.49 -8.72
N ARG A 67 0.79 22.46 -9.76
CA ARG A 67 0.77 21.35 -10.73
C ARG A 67 2.11 21.17 -11.45
N ALA A 68 2.79 22.26 -11.80
CA ALA A 68 4.05 22.20 -12.52
C ALA A 68 5.15 21.61 -11.65
N GLY A 69 5.31 22.12 -10.43
CA GLY A 69 6.26 21.58 -9.46
C GLY A 69 5.95 20.13 -9.04
N ALA A 70 4.66 19.74 -8.98
CA ALA A 70 4.27 18.35 -8.72
C ALA A 70 4.72 17.42 -9.86
N ILE A 71 4.49 17.79 -11.12
CA ILE A 71 4.93 17.02 -12.29
C ILE A 71 6.45 16.84 -12.29
N ASP A 72 7.21 17.91 -12.02
CA ASP A 72 8.66 17.82 -11.98
C ASP A 72 9.15 16.91 -10.85
N ALA A 73 8.57 17.01 -9.66
CA ALA A 73 8.92 16.15 -8.54
C ALA A 73 8.54 14.68 -8.79
N PHE A 74 7.38 14.38 -9.41
CA PHE A 74 7.04 13.01 -9.82
C PHE A 74 8.00 12.46 -10.87
N ARG A 75 8.50 13.28 -11.81
CA ARG A 75 9.54 12.85 -12.77
C ARG A 75 10.84 12.49 -12.07
N GLN A 76 11.24 13.27 -11.06
CA GLN A 76 12.42 12.95 -10.24
C GLN A 76 12.23 11.64 -9.46
N ALA A 77 11.04 11.43 -8.85
CA ALA A 77 10.70 10.19 -8.17
C ALA A 77 10.81 8.97 -9.12
N LEU A 78 10.25 9.09 -10.33
CA LEU A 78 10.31 8.04 -11.36
C LEU A 78 11.75 7.75 -11.80
N GLY A 79 12.57 8.78 -11.98
CA GLY A 79 13.98 8.63 -12.33
C GLY A 79 14.85 8.05 -11.20
N ALA A 80 14.44 8.22 -9.95
CA ALA A 80 15.17 7.74 -8.77
C ALA A 80 14.84 6.28 -8.40
N ASP A 81 13.71 5.72 -8.84
CA ASP A 81 13.30 4.33 -8.61
C ASP A 81 12.97 3.63 -9.94
N GLU A 82 13.89 2.81 -10.43
CA GLU A 82 13.75 2.03 -11.67
C GLU A 82 12.47 1.14 -11.70
N HIS A 83 12.00 0.72 -10.53
CA HIS A 83 10.83 -0.15 -10.42
C HIS A 83 9.52 0.62 -10.17
N ASP A 84 9.59 1.94 -10.01
CA ASP A 84 8.44 2.81 -9.73
C ASP A 84 7.52 2.26 -8.61
N ARG A 85 8.11 1.89 -7.48
CA ARG A 85 7.39 1.34 -6.31
C ARG A 85 6.39 2.33 -5.72
N GLN A 86 6.59 3.63 -5.96
CA GLN A 86 5.69 4.70 -5.50
C GLN A 86 4.53 4.94 -6.48
N GLY A 87 4.62 4.49 -7.73
CA GLY A 87 3.60 4.72 -8.75
C GLY A 87 3.65 6.13 -9.35
N ALA A 88 4.83 6.72 -9.45
CA ALA A 88 5.01 8.06 -10.00
C ALA A 88 4.55 8.17 -11.47
N ALA A 89 4.75 7.12 -12.28
CA ALA A 89 4.27 7.08 -13.65
C ALA A 89 2.73 7.17 -13.72
N VAL A 90 2.02 6.50 -12.81
CA VAL A 90 0.55 6.55 -12.73
C VAL A 90 0.09 7.98 -12.38
N ARG A 91 0.79 8.64 -11.44
CA ARG A 91 0.49 10.05 -11.05
C ARG A 91 0.74 11.01 -12.21
N LEU A 92 1.85 10.85 -12.92
CA LEU A 92 2.17 11.65 -14.13
C LEU A 92 1.13 11.46 -15.23
N ALA A 93 0.67 10.23 -15.49
CA ALA A 93 -0.39 9.96 -16.45
C ALA A 93 -1.71 10.63 -16.04
N ARG A 94 -2.09 10.58 -14.75
CA ARG A 94 -3.27 11.27 -14.23
C ARG A 94 -3.17 12.78 -14.39
N LEU A 95 -1.97 13.33 -14.23
CA LEU A 95 -1.69 14.76 -14.47
C LEU A 95 -1.53 15.10 -15.96
N GLY A 96 -1.72 14.18 -16.89
CA GLY A 96 -1.56 14.41 -18.33
C GLY A 96 -0.12 14.68 -18.77
N ALA A 97 0.86 14.38 -17.92
CA ALA A 97 2.30 14.57 -18.21
C ALA A 97 2.95 13.32 -18.83
N LEU A 98 2.25 12.20 -18.83
CA LEU A 98 2.55 10.96 -19.54
C LEU A 98 1.29 10.37 -20.18
N PRO A 99 1.42 9.53 -21.23
CA PRO A 99 0.31 8.72 -21.71
C PRO A 99 -0.21 7.78 -20.61
N PRO A 100 -1.45 7.26 -20.70
CA PRO A 100 -1.91 6.22 -19.79
C PRO A 100 -0.94 5.03 -19.74
N VAL A 101 -0.55 4.64 -18.54
CA VAL A 101 0.40 3.54 -18.31
C VAL A 101 -0.28 2.42 -17.51
N ALA A 102 0.14 1.17 -17.74
CA ALA A 102 -0.22 0.08 -16.85
C ALA A 102 0.42 0.31 -15.47
N MET A 103 -0.28 -0.09 -14.41
CA MET A 103 0.28 0.00 -13.05
C MET A 103 1.51 -0.91 -12.95
N PRO A 104 2.67 -0.38 -12.51
CA PRO A 104 3.86 -1.20 -12.29
C PRO A 104 3.57 -2.30 -11.25
N VAL A 105 4.04 -3.53 -11.50
CA VAL A 105 3.85 -4.65 -10.57
C VAL A 105 4.45 -4.35 -9.19
N ALA A 106 5.58 -3.66 -9.16
CA ALA A 106 6.24 -3.24 -7.93
C ALA A 106 5.38 -2.26 -7.12
N TYR A 107 4.69 -1.33 -7.79
CA TYR A 107 3.74 -0.41 -7.15
C TYR A 107 2.53 -1.16 -6.58
N ILE A 108 1.93 -2.07 -7.36
CA ILE A 108 0.80 -2.88 -6.89
C ILE A 108 1.20 -3.66 -5.64
N ARG A 109 2.37 -4.30 -5.65
CA ARG A 109 2.89 -5.05 -4.50
C ARG A 109 3.09 -4.15 -3.30
N SER A 110 3.78 -3.01 -3.45
CA SER A 110 4.01 -2.02 -2.40
C SER A 110 2.71 -1.51 -1.78
N LEU A 111 1.69 -1.26 -2.62
CA LEU A 111 0.37 -0.84 -2.18
C LEU A 111 -0.30 -1.90 -1.28
N PHE A 112 -0.31 -3.17 -1.71
CA PHE A 112 -0.90 -4.26 -0.93
C PHE A 112 -0.11 -4.56 0.35
N ASP A 113 1.22 -4.50 0.31
CA ASP A 113 2.07 -4.68 1.50
C ASP A 113 1.77 -3.59 2.55
N GLY A 114 1.54 -2.35 2.11
CA GLY A 114 1.14 -1.24 2.97
C GLY A 114 -0.27 -1.39 3.57
N TYR A 115 -1.18 -2.03 2.85
CA TYR A 115 -2.54 -2.29 3.36
C TYR A 115 -2.65 -3.50 4.29
N ALA A 116 -1.72 -4.46 4.20
CA ALA A 116 -1.81 -5.73 4.91
C ALA A 116 -2.04 -5.61 6.43
N PRO A 117 -1.36 -4.72 7.18
CA PRO A 117 -1.53 -4.61 8.62
C PRO A 117 -2.94 -4.17 9.08
N GLY A 118 -3.63 -3.37 8.26
CA GLY A 118 -4.98 -2.83 8.58
C GLY A 118 -6.08 -3.39 7.67
N PHE A 119 -5.78 -4.40 6.87
CA PHE A 119 -6.70 -4.89 5.85
C PHE A 119 -7.99 -5.47 6.46
N GLU A 120 -7.88 -6.29 7.48
CA GLU A 120 -9.04 -6.89 8.15
C GLU A 120 -9.91 -5.86 8.84
N ASP A 121 -9.32 -4.91 9.55
CA ASP A 121 -10.05 -3.83 10.21
C ASP A 121 -10.80 -2.96 9.19
N SER A 122 -10.18 -2.68 8.05
CA SER A 122 -10.81 -1.94 6.97
C SER A 122 -11.93 -2.75 6.31
N LEU A 123 -11.69 -4.03 6.03
CA LEU A 123 -12.62 -4.88 5.31
C LEU A 123 -13.84 -5.25 6.17
N VAL A 124 -13.61 -5.73 7.38
CA VAL A 124 -14.67 -6.19 8.28
C VAL A 124 -15.30 -5.02 9.03
N GLY A 125 -14.47 -4.13 9.62
CA GLY A 125 -14.94 -3.05 10.47
C GLY A 125 -15.56 -1.89 9.68
N ARG A 126 -14.89 -1.41 8.62
CA ARG A 126 -15.32 -0.20 7.88
C ARG A 126 -16.24 -0.50 6.71
N LEU A 127 -16.00 -1.59 5.97
CA LEU A 127 -16.79 -1.99 4.80
C LEU A 127 -17.90 -3.00 5.14
N GLY A 128 -17.91 -3.55 6.35
CA GLY A 128 -18.92 -4.52 6.77
C GLY A 128 -18.90 -5.81 5.92
N TYR A 129 -17.71 -6.25 5.49
CA TYR A 129 -17.58 -7.43 4.64
C TYR A 129 -18.03 -8.70 5.35
N ARG A 130 -19.03 -9.35 4.81
CA ARG A 130 -19.67 -10.56 5.34
C ARG A 130 -19.51 -11.79 4.46
N GLY A 131 -18.55 -11.80 3.58
CA GLY A 131 -18.31 -12.92 2.64
C GLY A 131 -18.21 -14.29 3.34
N PRO A 132 -17.39 -14.46 4.39
CA PRO A 132 -17.28 -15.73 5.12
C PRO A 132 -18.60 -16.19 5.75
N GLU A 133 -19.36 -15.28 6.36
CA GLU A 133 -20.67 -15.60 6.96
C GLU A 133 -21.70 -16.04 5.90
N LEU A 134 -21.74 -15.33 4.78
CA LEU A 134 -22.63 -15.66 3.67
C LEU A 134 -22.27 -17.00 3.06
N LEU A 135 -20.98 -17.29 2.90
CA LEU A 135 -20.49 -18.58 2.44
C LEU A 135 -20.91 -19.72 3.39
N MET A 136 -20.71 -19.55 4.70
CA MET A 136 -21.14 -20.53 5.69
C MET A 136 -22.64 -20.73 5.70
N THR A 137 -23.42 -19.66 5.55
CA THR A 137 -24.88 -19.73 5.47
C THR A 137 -25.32 -20.49 4.20
N ALA A 138 -24.66 -20.27 3.07
CA ALA A 138 -24.94 -20.98 1.83
C ALA A 138 -24.60 -22.47 1.94
N LEU A 139 -23.45 -22.81 2.51
CA LEU A 139 -23.05 -24.19 2.75
C LEU A 139 -24.04 -24.93 3.66
N ALA A 140 -24.51 -24.30 4.74
CA ALA A 140 -25.50 -24.88 5.65
C ALA A 140 -26.86 -25.15 4.98
N ARG A 141 -27.21 -24.40 3.93
CA ARG A 141 -28.45 -24.63 3.15
C ARG A 141 -28.33 -25.77 2.17
N VAL A 142 -27.13 -26.00 1.63
CA VAL A 142 -26.92 -27.05 0.62
C VAL A 142 -26.71 -28.39 1.29
N ASP A 143 -26.04 -28.41 2.43
CA ASP A 143 -25.72 -29.65 3.14
C ASP A 143 -25.53 -29.41 4.65
N ALA A 144 -26.64 -29.48 5.36
CA ALA A 144 -26.70 -29.15 6.78
C ALA A 144 -25.89 -30.10 7.71
N LEU A 145 -25.36 -31.21 7.17
CA LEU A 145 -24.78 -32.32 7.97
C LEU A 145 -23.35 -32.68 7.57
N ASN A 146 -22.76 -32.02 6.56
CA ASN A 146 -21.45 -32.39 6.09
C ASN A 146 -20.32 -31.74 6.89
N THR A 147 -19.62 -32.63 7.58
CA THR A 147 -18.24 -32.39 8.04
C THR A 147 -17.30 -32.74 6.89
N PHE A 148 -16.56 -31.74 6.40
CA PHE A 148 -15.52 -31.97 5.41
C PHE A 148 -14.26 -32.46 6.11
N ASP A 149 -13.67 -33.57 5.68
CA ASP A 149 -12.41 -34.09 6.22
C ASP A 149 -11.23 -33.16 5.92
N SER A 150 -11.29 -32.47 4.80
CA SER A 150 -10.29 -31.46 4.40
C SER A 150 -10.92 -30.38 3.52
N VAL A 151 -10.45 -29.15 3.68
CA VAL A 151 -10.88 -27.99 2.89
C VAL A 151 -9.64 -27.26 2.40
N LEU A 152 -9.60 -26.96 1.10
CA LEU A 152 -8.59 -26.12 0.49
C LEU A 152 -9.20 -24.74 0.15
N ASP A 153 -8.64 -23.69 0.73
CA ASP A 153 -9.00 -22.30 0.39
C ASP A 153 -7.95 -21.74 -0.57
N LEU A 154 -8.32 -21.65 -1.86
CA LEU A 154 -7.47 -21.07 -2.91
C LEU A 154 -7.62 -19.55 -2.88
N GLY A 155 -6.59 -18.85 -2.44
CA GLY A 155 -6.63 -17.40 -2.28
C GLY A 155 -7.15 -16.96 -0.92
N CYS A 156 -6.79 -17.69 0.13
CA CYS A 156 -7.24 -17.46 1.51
C CYS A 156 -6.99 -16.04 2.05
N GLY A 157 -6.15 -15.24 1.41
CA GLY A 157 -5.77 -13.91 1.88
C GLY A 157 -5.25 -13.95 3.33
N THR A 158 -5.89 -13.19 4.23
CA THR A 158 -5.58 -13.18 5.66
C THR A 158 -6.21 -14.33 6.46
N GLY A 159 -6.95 -15.22 5.79
CA GLY A 159 -7.56 -16.41 6.42
C GLY A 159 -8.92 -16.16 7.07
N LEU A 160 -9.62 -15.07 6.73
CA LEU A 160 -10.94 -14.74 7.31
C LEU A 160 -11.99 -15.86 7.16
N ALA A 161 -11.99 -16.57 6.03
CA ALA A 161 -12.89 -17.70 5.81
C ALA A 161 -12.55 -18.89 6.72
N GLY A 162 -11.26 -19.09 7.00
CA GLY A 162 -10.77 -20.12 7.92
C GLY A 162 -11.20 -19.90 9.36
N THR A 163 -11.19 -18.66 9.84
CA THR A 163 -11.65 -18.32 11.20
C THR A 163 -13.14 -18.52 11.37
N ALA A 164 -13.96 -18.20 10.37
CA ALA A 164 -15.40 -18.44 10.38
C ALA A 164 -15.76 -19.93 10.49
N LYS A 165 -14.92 -20.83 9.93
CA LYS A 165 -15.10 -22.29 10.03
C LYS A 165 -14.70 -22.90 11.36
N ARG A 166 -13.77 -22.29 12.13
CA ARG A 166 -13.33 -22.85 13.42
C ARG A 166 -14.42 -22.95 14.48
N GLY A 167 -15.50 -22.17 14.34
CA GLY A 167 -16.69 -22.26 15.19
C GLY A 167 -17.56 -23.50 14.94
N THR A 168 -17.36 -24.22 13.83
CA THR A 168 -18.07 -25.44 13.44
C THR A 168 -17.10 -26.59 13.23
N CYS A 169 -16.47 -27.04 14.30
CA CYS A 169 -15.70 -28.28 14.42
C CYS A 169 -14.89 -28.72 13.18
N ILE A 170 -13.68 -28.15 13.01
CA ILE A 170 -12.65 -28.80 12.20
C ILE A 170 -11.32 -28.73 12.97
N SER A 171 -10.84 -29.89 13.40
CA SER A 171 -9.70 -30.03 14.32
C SER A 171 -8.33 -30.05 13.66
N SER A 172 -8.18 -29.76 12.36
CA SER A 172 -6.84 -29.65 11.74
C SER A 172 -6.83 -28.86 10.45
N TRP A 173 -6.17 -27.71 10.48
CA TRP A 173 -5.60 -27.07 9.32
C TRP A 173 -4.14 -27.49 9.19
N LYS A 174 -3.76 -28.09 8.09
CA LYS A 174 -2.35 -28.23 7.66
C LYS A 174 -2.07 -27.26 6.54
#